data_da3e65481b1fb4990f964a551df182ab
#
_entry.id   da3e65481b1fb4990f964a551df182ab
#
_cell.length_a   1.000
_cell.length_b   1.000
_cell.length_c   1.000
_cell.angle_alpha   90.00
_cell.angle_beta   90.00
_cell.angle_gamma   90.00
#
_symmetry.space_group_name_H-M   'P 1'
#
loop_
_entity.id
_entity.type
_entity.pdbx_description
1 polymer ?
#
loop_
_entity_poly.entity_id
_entity_poly.type
_entity_poly.pdbx_seq_one_letter_code
_entity_poly.pdbx_strand_id
1 'polypeptide(L)'
;MSLTRLYLFTYNALAFTLWATSTTYAVLLLTQQTPLPTIFNKIYNPYLLTAQSLAILEILHSLLGLVRAPVMTTLMQVASRLLLVWGIMYPFGDHSAAWSGSKIVGGVGEAQLGDYAFLGCLGAWGVTECIRYGFFALQVGGVGVPGWWTWLSRYNTFYVLYPLGISSECTMVVKALKPAAEFHPAFWWFLVVVLGIYVPGSYILYTHMIAQRRKVLKKQKN
;
A
#
# COMPACT_ATOMS: atom_id res chain seq x y z
N MET A 1 2.71 -15.54 -27.21
CA MET A 1 3.13 -14.91 -25.93
C MET A 1 3.95 -15.94 -25.18
N SER A 2 5.14 -15.60 -24.61
CA SER A 2 5.90 -16.56 -23.82
C SER A 2 5.16 -16.90 -22.51
N LEU A 3 5.42 -18.06 -21.92
CA LEU A 3 4.79 -18.47 -20.65
C LEU A 3 5.03 -17.47 -19.53
N THR A 4 6.27 -16.93 -19.45
CA THR A 4 6.62 -15.87 -18.48
C THR A 4 5.79 -14.60 -18.69
N ARG A 5 5.58 -14.18 -19.94
CA ARG A 5 4.73 -13.01 -20.23
C ARG A 5 3.28 -13.25 -19.85
N LEU A 6 2.75 -14.43 -20.14
CA LEU A 6 1.38 -14.81 -19.76
C LEU A 6 1.23 -14.79 -18.24
N TYR A 7 2.17 -15.39 -17.52
CA TYR A 7 2.19 -15.38 -16.06
C TYR A 7 2.21 -13.96 -15.48
N LEU A 8 3.15 -13.11 -15.92
CA LEU A 8 3.26 -11.73 -15.44
C LEU A 8 2.03 -10.89 -15.81
N PHE A 9 1.44 -11.10 -16.97
CA PHE A 9 0.18 -10.45 -17.35
C PHE A 9 -0.95 -10.83 -16.40
N THR A 10 -1.14 -12.13 -16.16
CA THR A 10 -2.19 -12.64 -15.26
C THR A 10 -1.99 -12.13 -13.83
N TYR A 11 -0.74 -12.14 -13.33
CA TYR A 11 -0.40 -11.60 -12.02
C TYR A 11 -0.78 -10.11 -11.90
N ASN A 12 -0.34 -9.29 -12.85
CA ASN A 12 -0.63 -7.85 -12.81
C ASN A 12 -2.13 -7.55 -12.99
N ALA A 13 -2.83 -8.29 -13.85
CA ALA A 13 -4.27 -8.15 -14.04
C ALA A 13 -5.05 -8.52 -12.77
N LEU A 14 -4.67 -9.62 -12.11
CA LEU A 14 -5.27 -10.05 -10.84
C LEU A 14 -5.04 -9.02 -9.73
N ALA A 15 -3.79 -8.56 -9.58
CA ALA A 15 -3.45 -7.55 -8.58
C ALA A 15 -4.18 -6.22 -8.85
N PHE A 16 -4.26 -5.79 -10.11
CA PHE A 16 -5.07 -4.63 -10.52
C PHE A 16 -6.54 -4.79 -10.10
N THR A 17 -7.14 -5.95 -10.40
CA THR A 17 -8.55 -6.22 -10.08
C THR A 17 -8.80 -6.18 -8.58
N LEU A 18 -7.93 -6.79 -7.77
CA LEU A 18 -8.04 -6.77 -6.31
C LEU A 18 -7.97 -5.34 -5.76
N TRP A 19 -7.01 -4.53 -6.22
CA TRP A 19 -6.87 -3.15 -5.78
C TRP A 19 -8.01 -2.26 -6.27
N ALA A 20 -8.44 -2.40 -7.52
CA ALA A 20 -9.57 -1.68 -8.07
C ALA A 20 -10.86 -2.01 -7.31
N THR A 21 -11.11 -3.29 -7.02
CA THR A 21 -12.27 -3.73 -6.24
C THR A 21 -12.22 -3.15 -4.83
N SER A 22 -11.08 -3.27 -4.13
CA SER A 22 -10.93 -2.73 -2.76
C SER A 22 -11.20 -1.22 -2.71
N THR A 23 -10.60 -0.48 -3.66
CA THR A 23 -10.71 0.99 -3.70
C THR A 23 -12.12 1.43 -4.08
N THR A 24 -12.72 0.82 -5.11
CA THR A 24 -14.09 1.13 -5.54
C THR A 24 -15.10 0.78 -4.45
N TYR A 25 -14.92 -0.36 -3.79
CA TYR A 25 -15.81 -0.78 -2.70
C TYR A 25 -15.72 0.18 -1.52
N ALA A 26 -14.52 0.67 -1.16
CA ALA A 26 -14.36 1.72 -0.15
C ALA A 26 -15.13 3.00 -0.51
N VAL A 27 -15.01 3.46 -1.76
CA VAL A 27 -15.73 4.65 -2.25
C VAL A 27 -17.23 4.42 -2.18
N LEU A 28 -17.75 3.27 -2.59
CA LEU A 28 -19.16 2.93 -2.50
C LEU A 28 -19.66 2.95 -1.06
N LEU A 29 -18.92 2.36 -0.12
CA LEU A 29 -19.29 2.37 1.30
C LEU A 29 -19.29 3.78 1.88
N LEU A 30 -18.33 4.63 1.48
CA LEU A 30 -18.29 6.04 1.88
C LEU A 30 -19.48 6.83 1.33
N THR A 31 -19.87 6.64 0.07
CA THR A 31 -21.04 7.29 -0.53
C THR A 31 -22.36 6.84 0.12
N GLN A 32 -22.39 5.63 0.65
CA GLN A 32 -23.50 5.09 1.43
C GLN A 32 -23.49 5.54 2.90
N GLN A 33 -22.55 6.43 3.27
CA GLN A 33 -22.39 6.90 4.65
C GLN A 33 -22.18 5.78 5.67
N THR A 34 -21.57 4.67 5.23
CA THR A 34 -21.24 3.54 6.12
C THR A 34 -20.23 4.01 7.18
N PRO A 35 -20.42 3.68 8.47
CA PRO A 35 -19.47 4.04 9.52
C PRO A 35 -18.06 3.53 9.21
N LEU A 36 -17.02 4.36 9.46
CA LEU A 36 -15.64 4.05 9.10
C LEU A 36 -15.11 2.73 9.71
N PRO A 37 -15.42 2.41 10.98
CA PRO A 37 -15.03 1.13 11.56
C PRO A 37 -15.59 -0.07 10.78
N THR A 38 -16.83 0.04 10.28
CA THR A 38 -17.46 -1.00 9.45
C THR A 38 -16.79 -1.13 8.09
N ILE A 39 -16.30 -0.03 7.50
CA ILE A 39 -15.55 -0.04 6.23
C ILE A 39 -14.27 -0.86 6.39
N PHE A 40 -13.53 -0.67 7.48
CA PHE A 40 -12.35 -1.48 7.78
C PHE A 40 -12.71 -2.97 7.78
N ASN A 41 -13.69 -3.38 8.55
CA ASN A 41 -14.08 -4.78 8.71
C ASN A 41 -14.52 -5.44 7.38
N LYS A 42 -15.17 -4.67 6.49
CA LYS A 42 -15.61 -5.17 5.17
C LYS A 42 -14.49 -5.28 4.14
N ILE A 43 -13.46 -4.44 4.23
CA ILE A 43 -12.42 -4.34 3.19
C ILE A 43 -11.14 -5.07 3.59
N TYR A 44 -10.76 -5.00 4.86
CA TYR A 44 -9.51 -5.57 5.30
C TYR A 44 -9.40 -7.06 4.91
N ASN A 45 -10.37 -7.85 5.27
CA ASN A 45 -10.48 -9.26 4.87
C ASN A 45 -11.79 -9.45 4.04
N PRO A 46 -11.72 -9.95 2.81
CA PRO A 46 -10.58 -10.61 2.17
C PRO A 46 -9.70 -9.73 1.25
N TYR A 47 -10.12 -8.48 0.95
CA TYR A 47 -9.54 -7.73 -0.17
C TYR A 47 -8.11 -7.24 0.09
N LEU A 48 -7.92 -6.38 1.10
CA LEU A 48 -6.63 -5.75 1.36
C LEU A 48 -5.57 -6.78 1.79
N LEU A 49 -5.94 -7.69 2.69
CA LEU A 49 -5.05 -8.74 3.18
C LEU A 49 -4.54 -9.61 2.03
N THR A 50 -5.44 -10.03 1.13
CA THR A 50 -5.08 -10.83 -0.04
C THR A 50 -4.19 -10.06 -1.01
N ALA A 51 -4.56 -8.81 -1.34
CA ALA A 51 -3.80 -7.97 -2.27
C ALA A 51 -2.36 -7.73 -1.77
N GLN A 52 -2.19 -7.45 -0.48
CA GLN A 52 -0.86 -7.23 0.09
C GLN A 52 -0.07 -8.53 0.26
N SER A 53 -0.71 -9.65 0.57
CA SER A 53 -0.02 -10.94 0.64
C SER A 53 0.52 -11.37 -0.72
N LEU A 54 -0.22 -11.11 -1.81
CA LEU A 54 0.25 -11.37 -3.17
C LEU A 54 1.47 -10.53 -3.56
N ALA A 55 1.67 -9.36 -2.95
CA ALA A 55 2.85 -8.53 -3.20
C ALA A 55 4.18 -9.21 -2.80
N ILE A 56 4.15 -10.26 -1.97
CA ILE A 56 5.33 -11.09 -1.66
C ILE A 56 5.93 -11.68 -2.95
N LEU A 57 5.09 -12.02 -3.93
CA LEU A 57 5.54 -12.53 -5.22
C LEU A 57 6.41 -11.53 -5.99
N GLU A 58 6.26 -10.22 -5.76
CA GLU A 58 7.13 -9.22 -6.40
C GLU A 58 8.58 -9.34 -5.95
N ILE A 59 8.82 -9.69 -4.69
CA ILE A 59 10.16 -9.97 -4.19
C ILE A 59 10.73 -11.18 -4.94
N LEU A 60 9.95 -12.23 -5.09
CA LEU A 60 10.36 -13.42 -5.85
C LEU A 60 10.61 -13.10 -7.33
N HIS A 61 9.74 -12.31 -7.96
CA HIS A 61 9.93 -11.89 -9.36
C HIS A 61 11.24 -11.12 -9.55
N SER A 62 11.58 -10.26 -8.60
CA SER A 62 12.83 -9.50 -8.61
C SER A 62 14.04 -10.40 -8.37
N LEU A 63 13.97 -11.32 -7.39
CA LEU A 63 15.03 -12.28 -7.08
C LEU A 63 15.32 -13.24 -8.23
N LEU A 64 14.28 -13.72 -8.91
CA LEU A 64 14.39 -14.64 -10.05
C LEU A 64 14.73 -13.91 -11.37
N GLY A 65 14.88 -12.58 -11.35
CA GLY A 65 15.16 -11.79 -12.56
C GLY A 65 14.01 -11.76 -13.59
N LEU A 66 12.79 -12.13 -13.17
CA LEU A 66 11.59 -12.06 -14.03
C LEU A 66 11.22 -10.62 -14.38
N VAL A 67 11.53 -9.69 -13.47
CA VAL A 67 11.35 -8.25 -13.63
C VAL A 67 12.67 -7.51 -13.37
N ARG A 68 12.89 -6.40 -14.09
CA ARG A 68 14.10 -5.56 -13.92
C ARG A 68 13.89 -4.54 -12.79
N ALA A 69 13.62 -5.02 -11.58
CA ALA A 69 13.49 -4.18 -10.38
C ALA A 69 14.61 -4.47 -9.39
N PRO A 70 15.18 -3.46 -8.70
CA PRO A 70 16.19 -3.70 -7.66
C PRO A 70 15.54 -4.45 -6.49
N VAL A 71 16.09 -5.61 -6.14
CA VAL A 71 15.55 -6.50 -5.09
C VAL A 71 15.40 -5.77 -3.76
N MET A 72 16.42 -5.01 -3.33
CA MET A 72 16.39 -4.31 -2.05
C MET A 72 15.27 -3.26 -1.97
N THR A 73 15.06 -2.50 -3.04
CA THR A 73 13.99 -1.50 -3.10
C THR A 73 12.61 -2.16 -3.04
N THR A 74 12.42 -3.25 -3.81
CA THR A 74 11.17 -4.02 -3.79
C THR A 74 10.92 -4.62 -2.41
N LEU A 75 11.94 -5.22 -1.80
CA LEU A 75 11.85 -5.79 -0.45
C LEU A 75 11.43 -4.73 0.58
N MET A 76 12.08 -3.56 0.59
CA MET A 76 11.74 -2.49 1.55
C MET A 76 10.30 -2.00 1.39
N GLN A 77 9.85 -1.80 0.15
CA GLN A 77 8.47 -1.33 -0.13
C GLN A 77 7.41 -2.37 0.25
N VAL A 78 7.66 -3.63 -0.05
CA VAL A 78 6.72 -4.71 0.29
C VAL A 78 6.73 -4.97 1.80
N ALA A 79 7.91 -5.01 2.44
CA ALA A 79 8.04 -5.27 3.88
C ALA A 79 7.34 -4.22 4.74
N SER A 80 7.44 -2.92 4.40
CA SER A 80 6.76 -1.86 5.16
C SER A 80 5.24 -2.02 5.13
N ARG A 81 4.66 -2.36 3.98
CA ARG A 81 3.23 -2.60 3.83
C ARG A 81 2.77 -3.89 4.51
N LEU A 82 3.57 -4.97 4.42
CA LEU A 82 3.29 -6.21 5.13
C LEU A 82 3.32 -6.00 6.65
N LEU A 83 4.27 -5.19 7.15
CA LEU A 83 4.29 -4.82 8.57
C LEU A 83 2.98 -4.16 8.99
N LEU A 84 2.46 -3.21 8.20
CA LEU A 84 1.18 -2.57 8.52
C LEU A 84 0.01 -3.54 8.48
N VAL A 85 -0.08 -4.33 7.42
CA VAL A 85 -1.23 -5.22 7.21
C VAL A 85 -1.18 -6.43 8.16
N TRP A 86 -0.07 -7.15 8.23
CA TRP A 86 0.05 -8.35 9.05
C TRP A 86 0.53 -8.08 10.48
N GLY A 87 1.43 -7.11 10.66
CA GLY A 87 2.00 -6.82 11.99
C GLY A 87 1.15 -5.87 12.83
N ILE A 88 0.33 -5.02 12.22
CA ILE A 88 -0.44 -4.00 12.94
C ILE A 88 -1.95 -4.21 12.77
N MET A 89 -2.46 -4.15 11.54
CA MET A 89 -3.90 -4.25 11.29
C MET A 89 -4.46 -5.63 11.63
N TYR A 90 -3.71 -6.69 11.36
CA TYR A 90 -4.14 -8.05 11.68
C TYR A 90 -4.30 -8.30 13.19
N PRO A 91 -3.29 -8.10 14.04
CA PRO A 91 -3.45 -8.35 15.48
C PRO A 91 -4.32 -7.29 16.17
N PHE A 92 -4.20 -6.01 15.82
CA PHE A 92 -4.81 -4.91 16.56
C PHE A 92 -6.08 -4.34 15.92
N GLY A 93 -6.55 -4.94 14.81
CA GLY A 93 -7.88 -4.65 14.26
C GLY A 93 -9.00 -5.36 15.03
N ASP A 94 -10.18 -4.80 15.02
CA ASP A 94 -11.34 -5.33 15.78
C ASP A 94 -11.79 -6.72 15.30
N HIS A 95 -11.61 -7.00 13.99
CA HIS A 95 -11.97 -8.29 13.38
C HIS A 95 -11.16 -9.47 13.92
N SER A 96 -10.02 -9.22 14.57
CA SER A 96 -9.07 -10.26 14.96
C SER A 96 -9.31 -10.72 16.41
N ALA A 97 -9.41 -12.03 16.57
CA ALA A 97 -9.36 -12.68 17.88
C ALA A 97 -7.92 -12.94 18.39
N ALA A 98 -6.90 -12.63 17.57
CA ALA A 98 -5.49 -12.86 17.91
C ALA A 98 -5.02 -12.02 19.13
N TRP A 99 -5.68 -10.92 19.39
CA TRP A 99 -5.39 -10.03 20.51
C TRP A 99 -6.67 -9.51 21.15
N SER A 100 -6.80 -9.65 22.47
CA SER A 100 -7.96 -9.21 23.25
C SER A 100 -7.80 -7.84 23.90
N GLY A 101 -6.62 -7.22 23.78
CA GLY A 101 -6.32 -5.89 24.35
C GLY A 101 -6.81 -4.73 23.47
N SER A 102 -6.16 -3.59 23.61
CA SER A 102 -6.54 -2.35 22.90
C SER A 102 -6.60 -2.52 21.39
N LYS A 103 -7.70 -2.14 20.75
CA LYS A 103 -7.89 -2.11 19.31
C LYS A 103 -7.65 -0.71 18.77
N ILE A 104 -7.14 -0.61 17.53
CA ILE A 104 -6.76 0.67 16.91
C ILE A 104 -7.60 1.03 15.70
N VAL A 105 -8.28 0.06 15.10
CA VAL A 105 -9.06 0.22 13.87
C VAL A 105 -10.22 -0.79 13.85
N GLY A 106 -11.34 -0.39 13.26
CA GLY A 106 -12.57 -1.18 13.30
C GLY A 106 -13.35 -0.98 14.61
N GLY A 107 -14.28 -1.88 14.86
CA GLY A 107 -15.08 -1.88 16.07
C GLY A 107 -16.51 -1.35 15.88
N VAL A 108 -17.20 -1.17 17.00
CA VAL A 108 -18.57 -0.66 17.06
C VAL A 108 -18.57 0.68 17.78
N GLY A 109 -19.09 1.72 17.15
CA GLY A 109 -19.20 3.05 17.74
C GLY A 109 -18.60 4.15 16.87
N GLU A 110 -18.07 5.20 17.53
CA GLU A 110 -17.48 6.33 16.84
C GLU A 110 -16.15 5.99 16.15
N ALA A 111 -15.91 6.64 15.00
CA ALA A 111 -14.69 6.45 14.26
C ALA A 111 -13.46 6.92 15.04
N GLN A 112 -12.44 6.08 15.09
CA GLN A 112 -11.16 6.37 15.72
C GLN A 112 -10.16 6.93 14.69
N LEU A 113 -9.09 7.55 15.17
CA LEU A 113 -8.02 8.04 14.29
C LEU A 113 -7.41 6.93 13.42
N GLY A 114 -7.40 5.69 13.91
CA GLY A 114 -6.97 4.51 13.14
C GLY A 114 -7.84 4.22 11.93
N ASP A 115 -9.15 4.45 12.02
CA ASP A 115 -10.07 4.25 10.89
C ASP A 115 -9.80 5.27 9.77
N TYR A 116 -9.54 6.53 10.12
CA TYR A 116 -9.12 7.56 9.15
C TYR A 116 -7.76 7.24 8.54
N ALA A 117 -6.80 6.80 9.35
CA ALA A 117 -5.49 6.39 8.87
C ALA A 117 -5.59 5.17 7.92
N PHE A 118 -6.44 4.19 8.24
CA PHE A 118 -6.73 3.07 7.36
C PHE A 118 -7.25 3.54 5.99
N LEU A 119 -8.24 4.44 5.97
CA LEU A 119 -8.78 4.99 4.73
C LEU A 119 -7.74 5.78 3.94
N GLY A 120 -6.88 6.54 4.62
CA GLY A 120 -5.78 7.26 4.00
C GLY A 120 -4.76 6.29 3.35
N CYS A 121 -4.37 5.22 4.06
CA CYS A 121 -3.54 4.16 3.50
C CYS A 121 -4.21 3.49 2.30
N LEU A 122 -5.47 3.08 2.44
CA LEU A 122 -6.22 2.39 1.39
C LEU A 122 -6.37 3.26 0.14
N GLY A 123 -6.68 4.55 0.31
CA GLY A 123 -6.81 5.49 -0.79
C GLY A 123 -5.47 5.73 -1.50
N ALA A 124 -4.41 6.02 -0.74
CA ALA A 124 -3.08 6.25 -1.29
C ALA A 124 -2.53 5.00 -1.99
N TRP A 125 -2.59 3.84 -1.35
CA TRP A 125 -2.13 2.57 -1.93
C TRP A 125 -3.02 2.15 -3.09
N GLY A 126 -4.35 2.17 -2.93
CA GLY A 126 -5.29 1.71 -3.94
C GLY A 126 -5.12 2.44 -5.27
N VAL A 127 -5.07 3.77 -5.25
CA VAL A 127 -4.84 4.57 -6.46
C VAL A 127 -3.46 4.29 -7.06
N THR A 128 -2.41 4.27 -6.23
CA THR A 128 -1.04 4.00 -6.70
C THR A 128 -0.92 2.63 -7.33
N GLU A 129 -1.47 1.60 -6.69
CA GLU A 129 -1.38 0.21 -7.15
C GLU A 129 -2.26 -0.06 -8.38
N CYS A 130 -3.44 0.55 -8.48
CA CYS A 130 -4.25 0.50 -9.69
C CYS A 130 -3.49 1.08 -10.90
N ILE A 131 -2.85 2.24 -10.71
CA ILE A 131 -2.04 2.86 -11.76
C ILE A 131 -0.85 1.96 -12.11
N ARG A 132 -0.13 1.42 -11.13
CA ARG A 132 1.07 0.61 -11.30
C ARG A 132 0.78 -0.73 -11.98
N TYR A 133 -0.13 -1.52 -11.42
CA TYR A 133 -0.46 -2.83 -11.98
C TYR A 133 -1.18 -2.73 -13.32
N GLY A 134 -2.06 -1.73 -13.50
CA GLY A 134 -2.69 -1.46 -14.78
C GLY A 134 -1.67 -1.12 -15.87
N PHE A 135 -0.67 -0.27 -15.56
CA PHE A 135 0.44 0.03 -16.46
C PHE A 135 1.20 -1.24 -16.86
N PHE A 136 1.61 -2.06 -15.90
CA PHE A 136 2.37 -3.27 -16.18
C PHE A 136 1.54 -4.34 -16.91
N ALA A 137 0.25 -4.48 -16.60
CA ALA A 137 -0.63 -5.39 -17.33
C ALA A 137 -0.72 -5.02 -18.81
N LEU A 138 -0.94 -3.75 -19.15
CA LEU A 138 -0.97 -3.27 -20.53
C LEU A 138 0.38 -3.46 -21.22
N GLN A 139 1.48 -3.11 -20.56
CA GLN A 139 2.83 -3.23 -21.10
C GLN A 139 3.21 -4.69 -21.40
N VAL A 140 2.99 -5.60 -20.46
CA VAL A 140 3.29 -7.03 -20.62
C VAL A 140 2.33 -7.69 -21.61
N GLY A 141 1.06 -7.26 -21.62
CA GLY A 141 0.05 -7.71 -22.58
C GLY A 141 0.38 -7.34 -24.05
N GLY A 142 1.26 -6.35 -24.25
CA GLY A 142 1.60 -5.88 -25.60
C GLY A 142 0.60 -4.88 -26.16
N VAL A 143 -0.32 -4.41 -25.33
CA VAL A 143 -1.23 -3.30 -25.62
C VAL A 143 -0.45 -2.01 -25.32
N GLY A 144 -0.46 -1.05 -26.25
CA GLY A 144 0.23 0.23 -26.03
C GLY A 144 -0.32 0.95 -24.81
N VAL A 145 0.56 1.42 -23.91
CA VAL A 145 0.13 2.21 -22.76
C VAL A 145 -0.22 3.62 -23.21
N PRO A 146 -1.43 4.12 -22.94
CA PRO A 146 -1.82 5.49 -23.32
C PRO A 146 -0.88 6.54 -22.71
N GLY A 147 -0.54 7.57 -23.46
CA GLY A 147 0.39 8.62 -23.02
C GLY A 147 -0.08 9.34 -21.74
N TRP A 148 -1.40 9.57 -21.61
CA TRP A 148 -1.98 10.17 -20.40
C TRP A 148 -1.79 9.28 -19.15
N TRP A 149 -1.83 7.94 -19.29
CA TRP A 149 -1.58 7.02 -18.18
C TRP A 149 -0.13 7.09 -17.71
N THR A 150 0.81 7.14 -18.66
CA THR A 150 2.23 7.32 -18.36
C THR A 150 2.47 8.67 -17.65
N TRP A 151 1.79 9.73 -18.09
CA TRP A 151 1.85 11.05 -17.48
C TRP A 151 1.28 11.04 -16.05
N LEU A 152 0.13 10.42 -15.84
CA LEU A 152 -0.50 10.29 -14.53
C LEU A 152 0.38 9.48 -13.57
N SER A 153 0.85 8.31 -14.01
CA SER A 153 1.61 7.37 -13.18
C SER A 153 2.98 7.90 -12.76
N ARG A 154 3.63 8.70 -13.61
CA ARG A 154 5.02 9.11 -13.39
C ARG A 154 5.19 10.51 -12.82
N TYR A 155 4.19 11.42 -12.99
CA TYR A 155 4.49 12.83 -12.84
C TYR A 155 3.70 13.59 -11.79
N ASN A 156 2.49 13.16 -11.40
CA ASN A 156 1.65 14.03 -10.58
C ASN A 156 1.03 13.37 -9.34
N THR A 157 0.66 12.12 -9.41
CA THR A 157 -0.07 11.46 -8.32
C THR A 157 0.75 11.35 -7.03
N PHE A 158 2.06 11.17 -7.14
CA PHE A 158 2.91 10.99 -5.96
C PHE A 158 2.99 12.24 -5.07
N TYR A 159 2.79 13.45 -5.60
CA TYR A 159 2.81 14.67 -4.78
C TYR A 159 1.75 14.68 -3.69
N VAL A 160 0.60 14.07 -3.95
CA VAL A 160 -0.51 13.98 -3.00
C VAL A 160 -0.53 12.60 -2.32
N LEU A 161 -0.41 11.53 -3.10
CA LEU A 161 -0.56 10.17 -2.58
C LEU A 161 0.60 9.76 -1.66
N TYR A 162 1.81 10.24 -1.91
CA TYR A 162 2.95 9.87 -1.06
C TYR A 162 2.87 10.51 0.34
N PRO A 163 2.66 11.84 0.50
CA PRO A 163 2.45 12.42 1.83
C PRO A 163 1.24 11.83 2.56
N LEU A 164 0.12 11.59 1.84
CA LEU A 164 -1.06 10.96 2.42
C LEU A 164 -0.76 9.55 2.90
N GLY A 165 -0.10 8.74 2.09
CA GLY A 165 0.27 7.36 2.45
C GLY A 165 1.17 7.34 3.67
N ILE A 166 2.30 8.06 3.65
CA ILE A 166 3.28 8.10 4.75
C ILE A 166 2.66 8.62 6.05
N SER A 167 1.88 9.70 6.01
CA SER A 167 1.23 10.22 7.22
C SER A 167 0.24 9.23 7.81
N SER A 168 -0.51 8.53 6.97
CA SER A 168 -1.45 7.49 7.38
C SER A 168 -0.73 6.26 7.95
N GLU A 169 0.35 5.81 7.30
CA GLU A 169 1.20 4.71 7.77
C GLU A 169 1.81 5.03 9.14
N CYS A 170 2.45 6.19 9.28
CA CYS A 170 3.00 6.65 10.56
C CYS A 170 1.93 6.72 11.65
N THR A 171 0.73 7.23 11.33
CA THR A 171 -0.39 7.29 12.27
C THR A 171 -0.80 5.90 12.75
N MET A 172 -0.89 4.92 11.85
CA MET A 172 -1.17 3.52 12.21
C MET A 172 -0.11 2.94 13.13
N VAL A 173 1.18 3.17 12.83
CA VAL A 173 2.28 2.70 13.68
C VAL A 173 2.25 3.36 15.06
N VAL A 174 2.01 4.68 15.12
CA VAL A 174 1.89 5.41 16.41
C VAL A 174 0.72 4.87 17.25
N LYS A 175 -0.44 4.62 16.61
CA LYS A 175 -1.59 4.03 17.30
C LYS A 175 -1.31 2.61 17.78
N ALA A 176 -0.50 1.85 17.07
CA ALA A 176 -0.12 0.50 17.43
C ALA A 176 0.87 0.44 18.61
N LEU A 177 1.54 1.52 19.00
CA LEU A 177 2.50 1.52 20.10
C LEU A 177 1.86 1.08 21.42
N LYS A 178 0.63 1.53 21.72
CA LYS A 178 -0.05 1.15 22.96
C LYS A 178 -0.35 -0.36 23.00
N PRO A 179 -1.10 -0.94 22.04
CA PRO A 179 -1.36 -2.38 22.07
C PRO A 179 -0.09 -3.22 21.87
N ALA A 180 0.94 -2.72 21.18
CA ALA A 180 2.22 -3.40 21.07
C ALA A 180 2.94 -3.51 22.42
N ALA A 181 2.91 -2.47 23.24
CA ALA A 181 3.44 -2.51 24.61
C ALA A 181 2.68 -3.50 25.50
N GLU A 182 1.36 -3.57 25.35
CA GLU A 182 0.50 -4.53 26.06
C GLU A 182 0.78 -5.97 25.60
N PHE A 183 1.08 -6.16 24.30
CA PHE A 183 1.38 -7.47 23.73
C PHE A 183 2.78 -7.98 24.12
N HIS A 184 3.84 -7.19 23.84
CA HIS A 184 5.21 -7.51 24.23
C HIS A 184 6.13 -6.29 24.15
N PRO A 185 6.98 -6.01 25.17
CA PRO A 185 7.87 -4.84 25.16
C PRO A 185 8.82 -4.74 23.96
N ALA A 186 9.33 -5.88 23.46
CA ALA A 186 10.21 -5.90 22.30
C ALA A 186 9.48 -5.45 21.01
N PHE A 187 8.18 -5.73 20.91
CA PHE A 187 7.40 -5.28 19.76
C PHE A 187 7.17 -3.76 19.79
N TRP A 188 6.96 -3.19 20.96
CA TRP A 188 6.93 -1.74 21.12
C TRP A 188 8.24 -1.08 20.65
N TRP A 189 9.39 -1.57 21.12
CA TRP A 189 10.70 -1.06 20.69
C TRP A 189 10.93 -1.24 19.19
N PHE A 190 10.52 -2.36 18.63
CA PHE A 190 10.58 -2.57 17.19
C PHE A 190 9.78 -1.50 16.41
N LEU A 191 8.56 -1.19 16.82
CA LEU A 191 7.75 -0.14 16.18
C LEU A 191 8.35 1.26 16.36
N VAL A 192 8.98 1.56 17.50
CA VAL A 192 9.71 2.83 17.71
C VAL A 192 10.88 2.95 16.74
N VAL A 193 11.66 1.89 16.55
CA VAL A 193 12.74 1.86 15.56
C VAL A 193 12.20 2.05 14.15
N VAL A 194 11.11 1.38 13.81
CA VAL A 194 10.43 1.55 12.52
C VAL A 194 10.06 3.01 12.30
N LEU A 195 9.42 3.68 13.25
CA LEU A 195 9.09 5.12 13.15
C LEU A 195 10.34 5.98 12.95
N GLY A 196 11.43 5.66 13.66
CA GLY A 196 12.72 6.35 13.49
C GLY A 196 13.28 6.20 12.06
N ILE A 197 13.06 5.06 11.41
CA ILE A 197 13.47 4.82 10.01
C ILE A 197 12.54 5.53 9.02
N TYR A 198 11.24 5.63 9.33
CA TYR A 198 10.27 6.28 8.42
C TYR A 198 10.62 7.76 8.17
N VAL A 199 11.11 8.49 9.16
CA VAL A 199 11.44 9.92 9.01
C VAL A 199 12.52 10.17 7.94
N PRO A 200 13.76 9.63 8.05
CA PRO A 200 14.76 9.83 7.02
C PRO A 200 14.40 9.10 5.71
N GLY A 201 13.81 7.91 5.80
CA GLY A 201 13.41 7.12 4.64
C GLY A 201 12.38 7.82 3.76
N SER A 202 11.35 8.42 4.35
CA SER A 202 10.32 9.17 3.62
C SER A 202 10.92 10.40 2.93
N TYR A 203 11.79 11.14 3.59
CA TYR A 203 12.48 12.29 3.00
C TYR A 203 13.32 11.90 1.78
N ILE A 204 14.15 10.85 1.92
CA ILE A 204 15.01 10.36 0.85
C ILE A 204 14.18 9.89 -0.36
N LEU A 205 13.14 9.10 -0.13
CA LEU A 205 12.28 8.59 -1.21
C LEU A 205 11.51 9.73 -1.89
N TYR A 206 10.96 10.67 -1.13
CA TYR A 206 10.21 11.78 -1.71
C TYR A 206 11.09 12.70 -2.56
N THR A 207 12.26 13.07 -2.07
CA THR A 207 13.23 13.87 -2.81
C THR A 207 13.76 13.15 -4.04
N HIS A 208 13.97 11.83 -3.97
CA HIS A 208 14.34 11.00 -5.10
C HIS A 208 13.27 11.02 -6.21
N MET A 209 11.98 10.88 -5.87
CA MET A 209 10.88 10.93 -6.82
C MET A 209 10.77 12.31 -7.50
N ILE A 210 10.96 13.39 -6.75
CA ILE A 210 11.02 14.75 -7.31
C ILE A 210 12.18 14.89 -8.30
N ALA A 211 13.36 14.37 -7.95
CA ALA A 211 14.53 14.41 -8.82
C ALA A 211 14.34 13.61 -10.11
N GLN A 212 13.73 12.42 -10.02
CA GLN A 212 13.39 11.62 -11.20
C GLN A 212 12.42 12.35 -12.13
N ARG A 213 11.36 12.95 -11.58
CA ARG A 213 10.42 13.75 -12.36
C ARG A 213 11.12 14.88 -13.14
N ARG A 214 11.99 15.64 -12.46
CA ARG A 214 12.74 16.74 -13.08
C ARG A 214 13.59 16.26 -14.27
N LYS A 215 14.24 15.10 -14.14
CA LYS A 215 15.07 14.51 -15.23
C LYS A 215 14.23 14.18 -16.45
N VAL A 216 13.04 13.63 -16.27
CA VAL A 216 12.19 13.24 -17.41
C VAL A 216 11.59 14.47 -18.09
N LEU A 217 11.12 15.47 -17.35
CA LEU A 217 10.59 16.72 -17.92
C LEU A 217 11.65 17.48 -18.73
N LYS A 218 12.92 17.44 -18.28
CA LYS A 218 14.03 18.02 -19.08
C LYS A 218 14.25 17.26 -20.38
N LYS A 219 14.12 15.92 -20.37
CA LYS A 219 14.32 15.09 -21.58
C LYS A 219 13.21 15.23 -22.63
N GLN A 220 12.03 15.71 -22.23
CA GLN A 220 10.91 15.98 -23.14
C GLN A 220 10.98 17.39 -23.79
N LYS A 221 11.79 18.30 -23.23
CA LYS A 221 11.96 19.67 -23.77
C LYS A 221 13.11 19.79 -24.76
N ASN A 222 13.99 18.80 -24.81
CA ASN A 222 15.08 18.65 -25.77
C ASN A 222 14.73 17.59 -26.83
#